data_bed0aa557cb199895e4c9f6ad9441253
#
_entry.id   bed0aa557cb199895e4c9f6ad9441253
#
_cell.length_a   1.000
_cell.length_b   1.000
_cell.length_c   1.000
_cell.angle_alpha   90.00
_cell.angle_beta   90.00
_cell.angle_gamma   90.00
#
_symmetry.space_group_name_H-M   'P 1'
#
loop_
_entity.id
_entity.type
_entity.pdbx_description
1 polymer ?
#
loop_
_entity_poly.entity_id
_entity_poly.type
_entity_poly.pdbx_seq_one_letter_code
_entity_poly.pdbx_strand_id
1 'polypeptide(L)'
;MSRNPIWRESIAIYFAEGHGFQVYFYLLIILAPVEFFSLYIPSLDAQMWSGSASLFKVCAVTAELLLIYFSLRVANQEFAPWRFKPLRSWIRDEGQSVEIIGRGQRDFFLTHVGLALLLILPLLAWAGAIARTPLSNIAGTMVLLLFYALSYGVWGLAALALWERRLENRQVFVRCLFAALVILTALFYGTINPVMFLVAFIGGQELAPLGIFGWLLPASWVHIGFHLLLGAGGYWLHHR
;
A
#
# COMPACT_ATOMS: atom_id res chain seq x y z
N MET A 1 -12.17 -12.79 24.61
CA MET A 1 -11.04 -12.09 23.97
C MET A 1 -11.10 -10.60 24.33
N SER A 2 -10.24 -10.12 25.23
CA SER A 2 -10.14 -8.69 25.54
C SER A 2 -9.56 -8.02 24.28
N ARG A 3 -10.39 -7.28 23.54
CA ARG A 3 -9.91 -6.54 22.37
C ARG A 3 -8.97 -5.45 22.88
N ASN A 4 -7.78 -5.38 22.26
CA ASN A 4 -6.77 -4.37 22.57
C ASN A 4 -7.41 -2.95 22.55
N PRO A 5 -7.33 -2.17 23.65
CA PRO A 5 -8.01 -0.87 23.73
C PRO A 5 -7.53 0.11 22.66
N ILE A 6 -6.24 0.05 22.29
CA ILE A 6 -5.66 0.91 21.25
C ILE A 6 -6.26 0.59 19.89
N TRP A 7 -6.37 -0.70 19.56
CA TRP A 7 -7.00 -1.11 18.30
C TRP A 7 -8.47 -0.64 18.24
N ARG A 8 -9.21 -0.81 19.33
CA ARG A 8 -10.63 -0.42 19.41
C ARG A 8 -10.81 1.09 19.23
N GLU A 9 -9.98 1.88 19.92
CA GLU A 9 -10.01 3.34 19.82
C GLU A 9 -9.61 3.82 18.43
N SER A 10 -8.52 3.28 17.88
CA SER A 10 -8.07 3.61 16.53
C SER A 10 -9.13 3.31 15.48
N ILE A 11 -9.81 2.16 15.57
CA ILE A 11 -10.91 1.79 14.67
C ILE A 11 -12.10 2.74 14.83
N ALA A 12 -12.49 3.08 16.06
CA ALA A 12 -13.61 3.99 16.30
C ALA A 12 -13.37 5.35 15.64
N ILE A 13 -12.18 5.93 15.80
CA ILE A 13 -11.82 7.20 15.19
C ILE A 13 -11.73 7.08 13.66
N TYR A 14 -11.10 6.03 13.17
CA TYR A 14 -10.91 5.75 11.76
C TYR A 14 -12.23 5.74 10.99
N PHE A 15 -13.30 5.18 11.59
CA PHE A 15 -14.63 5.20 10.98
C PHE A 15 -15.40 6.50 11.28
N ALA A 16 -15.32 7.03 12.49
CA ALA A 16 -16.04 8.24 12.86
C ALA A 16 -15.60 9.47 12.06
N GLU A 17 -14.30 9.57 11.76
CA GLU A 17 -13.74 10.66 10.95
C GLU A 17 -13.72 10.34 9.44
N GLY A 18 -14.24 9.20 9.00
CA GLY A 18 -14.32 8.81 7.59
C GLY A 18 -12.98 8.40 6.96
N HIS A 19 -11.90 8.33 7.72
CA HIS A 19 -10.58 7.95 7.20
C HIS A 19 -10.55 6.53 6.60
N GLY A 20 -11.40 5.63 7.09
CA GLY A 20 -11.56 4.28 6.57
C GLY A 20 -11.99 4.22 5.11
N PHE A 21 -12.69 5.24 4.66
CA PHE A 21 -13.23 5.32 3.31
C PHE A 21 -12.41 6.20 2.37
N GLN A 22 -11.38 6.90 2.85
CA GLN A 22 -10.59 7.81 2.02
C GLN A 22 -9.94 7.11 0.83
N VAL A 23 -9.32 5.95 1.04
CA VAL A 23 -8.71 5.16 -0.06
C VAL A 23 -9.76 4.84 -1.11
N TYR A 24 -10.91 4.32 -0.67
CA TYR A 24 -12.02 3.95 -1.54
C TYR A 24 -12.61 5.17 -2.28
N PHE A 25 -12.77 6.28 -1.60
CA PHE A 25 -13.26 7.53 -2.18
C PHE A 25 -12.33 8.04 -3.29
N TYR A 26 -11.02 8.07 -3.06
CA TYR A 26 -10.06 8.45 -4.09
C TYR A 26 -10.01 7.46 -5.25
N LEU A 27 -10.10 6.16 -4.96
CA LEU A 27 -10.18 5.13 -6.00
C LEU A 27 -11.43 5.34 -6.86
N LEU A 28 -12.60 5.56 -6.27
CA LEU A 28 -13.84 5.80 -7.01
C LEU A 28 -13.73 7.05 -7.89
N ILE A 29 -13.21 8.15 -7.38
CA ILE A 29 -13.06 9.41 -8.15
C ILE A 29 -12.13 9.21 -9.35
N ILE A 30 -11.09 8.40 -9.20
CA ILE A 30 -10.09 8.21 -10.28
C ILE A 30 -10.53 7.09 -11.22
N LEU A 31 -10.92 5.93 -10.69
CA LEU A 31 -11.18 4.74 -11.49
C LEU A 31 -12.57 4.73 -12.14
N ALA A 32 -13.61 5.19 -11.46
CA ALA A 32 -14.96 5.16 -12.02
C ALA A 32 -15.10 5.99 -13.31
N PRO A 33 -14.57 7.22 -13.43
CA PRO A 33 -14.53 7.93 -14.71
C PRO A 33 -13.76 7.17 -15.79
N VAL A 34 -12.60 6.59 -15.48
CA VAL A 34 -11.80 5.82 -16.45
C VAL A 34 -12.58 4.63 -16.98
N GLU A 35 -13.20 3.86 -16.10
CA GLU A 35 -14.03 2.71 -16.46
C GLU A 35 -15.28 3.12 -17.25
N PHE A 36 -15.95 4.20 -16.83
CA PHE A 36 -17.09 4.76 -17.52
C PHE A 36 -16.76 5.17 -18.96
N PHE A 37 -15.68 5.96 -19.14
CA PHE A 37 -15.27 6.39 -20.48
C PHE A 37 -14.84 5.22 -21.35
N SER A 38 -14.19 4.20 -20.80
CA SER A 38 -13.82 3.01 -21.56
C SER A 38 -15.03 2.22 -22.06
N LEU A 39 -16.16 2.25 -21.35
CA LEU A 39 -17.41 1.61 -21.78
C LEU A 39 -18.12 2.40 -22.90
N TYR A 40 -18.17 3.73 -22.77
CA TYR A 40 -18.98 4.58 -23.65
C TYR A 40 -18.21 5.14 -24.84
N ILE A 41 -16.88 5.12 -24.81
CA ILE A 41 -16.02 5.60 -25.90
C ILE A 41 -15.01 4.50 -26.28
N PRO A 42 -15.49 3.45 -27.00
CA PRO A 42 -14.62 2.34 -27.44
C PRO A 42 -13.42 2.77 -28.28
N SER A 43 -13.54 3.91 -29.01
CA SER A 43 -12.45 4.48 -29.80
C SER A 43 -11.30 5.03 -28.95
N LEU A 44 -11.56 5.47 -27.74
CA LEU A 44 -10.52 5.83 -26.78
C LEU A 44 -9.78 4.60 -26.27
N ASP A 45 -10.48 3.50 -26.05
CA ASP A 45 -9.87 2.22 -25.65
C ASP A 45 -8.87 1.72 -26.71
N ALA A 46 -9.25 1.75 -27.99
CA ALA A 46 -8.39 1.30 -29.08
C ALA A 46 -7.16 2.18 -29.35
N GLN A 47 -7.26 3.48 -29.10
CA GLN A 47 -6.19 4.45 -29.40
C GLN A 47 -5.29 4.77 -28.20
N MET A 48 -5.84 4.86 -27.01
CA MET A 48 -5.09 5.20 -25.79
C MET A 48 -4.56 3.97 -25.04
N TRP A 49 -5.18 2.82 -25.22
CA TRP A 49 -4.91 1.61 -24.44
C TRP A 49 -4.53 0.46 -25.38
N SER A 50 -3.39 0.52 -26.00
CA SER A 50 -2.93 -0.50 -26.95
C SER A 50 -2.88 -1.90 -26.32
N GLY A 51 -4.01 -2.61 -26.37
CA GLY A 51 -4.19 -3.96 -25.86
C GLY A 51 -5.25 -4.08 -24.78
N SER A 52 -5.94 -5.20 -24.76
CA SER A 52 -7.10 -5.48 -23.89
C SER A 52 -6.81 -5.36 -22.39
N ALA A 53 -5.56 -5.57 -21.97
CA ALA A 53 -5.16 -5.48 -20.56
C ALA A 53 -4.84 -4.04 -20.08
N SER A 54 -4.91 -3.04 -20.96
CA SER A 54 -4.43 -1.68 -20.62
C SER A 54 -5.30 -0.98 -19.59
N LEU A 55 -6.64 -1.10 -19.70
CA LEU A 55 -7.56 -0.56 -18.68
C LEU A 55 -7.26 -1.17 -17.31
N PHE A 56 -7.17 -2.50 -17.24
CA PHE A 56 -6.85 -3.18 -16.00
C PHE A 56 -5.50 -2.76 -15.42
N LYS A 57 -4.47 -2.57 -16.27
CA LYS A 57 -3.15 -2.08 -15.85
C LYS A 57 -3.24 -0.71 -15.18
N VAL A 58 -3.97 0.23 -15.79
CA VAL A 58 -4.13 1.59 -15.23
C VAL A 58 -4.86 1.53 -13.89
N CYS A 59 -5.94 0.78 -13.81
CA CYS A 59 -6.68 0.60 -12.56
C CYS A 59 -5.82 -0.05 -11.48
N ALA A 60 -5.06 -1.09 -11.83
CA ALA A 60 -4.18 -1.79 -10.91
C ALA A 60 -3.04 -0.89 -10.40
N VAL A 61 -2.37 -0.13 -11.28
CA VAL A 61 -1.31 0.82 -10.91
C VAL A 61 -1.86 1.94 -10.03
N THR A 62 -3.03 2.48 -10.34
CA THR A 62 -3.66 3.51 -9.52
C THR A 62 -4.00 2.96 -8.13
N ALA A 63 -4.56 1.76 -8.07
CA ALA A 63 -4.85 1.07 -6.82
C ALA A 63 -3.57 0.82 -5.99
N GLU A 64 -2.49 0.39 -6.64
CA GLU A 64 -1.19 0.17 -6.02
C GLU A 64 -0.62 1.45 -5.39
N LEU A 65 -0.55 2.54 -6.15
CA LEU A 65 -0.02 3.82 -5.68
C LEU A 65 -0.81 4.34 -4.47
N LEU A 66 -2.13 4.32 -4.57
CA LEU A 66 -3.00 4.74 -3.48
C LEU A 66 -2.86 3.82 -2.27
N LEU A 67 -2.84 2.51 -2.47
CA LEU A 67 -2.73 1.55 -1.38
C LEU A 67 -1.39 1.68 -0.64
N ILE A 68 -0.27 1.78 -1.35
CA ILE A 68 1.05 1.99 -0.74
C ILE A 68 1.05 3.30 0.06
N TYR A 69 0.60 4.40 -0.57
CA TYR A 69 0.61 5.71 0.07
C TYR A 69 -0.25 5.77 1.33
N PHE A 70 -1.49 5.26 1.25
CA PHE A 70 -2.39 5.25 2.40
C PHE A 70 -1.98 4.24 3.47
N SER A 71 -1.39 3.10 3.10
CA SER A 71 -0.84 2.15 4.07
C SER A 71 0.26 2.78 4.91
N LEU A 72 1.17 3.53 4.28
CA LEU A 72 2.21 4.30 4.97
C LEU A 72 1.60 5.35 5.92
N ARG A 73 0.63 6.15 5.43
CA ARG A 73 0.01 7.24 6.20
C ARG A 73 -0.82 6.74 7.37
N VAL A 74 -1.63 5.71 7.15
CA VAL A 74 -2.50 5.15 8.18
C VAL A 74 -1.68 4.43 9.25
N ALA A 75 -0.67 3.66 8.85
CA ALA A 75 0.26 3.04 9.80
C ALA A 75 1.00 4.09 10.64
N ASN A 76 1.33 5.24 10.05
CA ASN A 76 1.94 6.38 10.74
C ASN A 76 0.96 7.13 11.68
N GLN A 77 -0.31 6.75 11.71
CA GLN A 77 -1.36 7.34 12.55
C GLN A 77 -1.46 8.88 12.44
N GLU A 78 -1.34 9.42 11.23
CA GLU A 78 -1.43 10.87 10.98
C GLU A 78 -2.80 11.45 11.37
N PHE A 79 -3.82 10.63 11.42
CA PHE A 79 -5.19 10.97 11.77
C PHE A 79 -5.51 10.80 13.26
N ALA A 80 -4.61 10.17 14.04
CA ALA A 80 -4.93 9.78 15.42
C ALA A 80 -4.99 10.98 16.37
N PRO A 81 -5.96 11.03 17.30
CA PRO A 81 -6.15 12.11 18.24
C PRO A 81 -5.07 12.18 19.32
N TRP A 82 -4.18 11.22 19.38
CA TRP A 82 -2.97 11.22 20.22
C TRP A 82 -2.04 12.42 19.97
N ARG A 83 -2.32 13.22 18.95
CA ARG A 83 -1.61 14.49 18.71
C ARG A 83 -1.59 15.42 19.92
N PHE A 84 -2.51 15.23 20.86
CA PHE A 84 -2.58 16.03 22.10
C PHE A 84 -1.84 15.40 23.27
N LYS A 85 -1.65 14.09 23.29
CA LYS A 85 -0.94 13.37 24.35
C LYS A 85 -0.19 12.18 23.74
N PRO A 86 1.10 12.00 24.02
CA PRO A 86 1.85 10.84 23.55
C PRO A 86 1.16 9.54 23.98
N LEU A 87 0.99 8.61 23.05
CA LEU A 87 0.30 7.35 23.32
C LEU A 87 0.91 6.58 24.50
N ARG A 88 2.24 6.56 24.57
CA ARG A 88 2.96 5.90 25.68
C ARG A 88 2.68 6.53 27.06
N SER A 89 2.52 7.85 27.13
CA SER A 89 2.16 8.50 28.40
C SER A 89 0.71 8.21 28.78
N TRP A 90 -0.20 8.25 27.80
CA TRP A 90 -1.61 7.89 28.03
C TRP A 90 -1.77 6.46 28.55
N ILE A 91 -1.09 5.48 27.92
CA ILE A 91 -1.14 4.08 28.35
C ILE A 91 -0.53 3.86 29.73
N ARG A 92 0.56 4.57 30.04
CA ARG A 92 1.16 4.51 31.38
C ARG A 92 0.18 5.02 32.43
N ASP A 93 -0.51 6.11 32.14
CA ASP A 93 -1.51 6.68 33.04
C ASP A 93 -2.69 5.73 33.25
N GLU A 94 -3.03 4.92 32.24
CA GLU A 94 -4.07 3.88 32.30
C GLU A 94 -3.58 2.53 32.85
N GLY A 95 -2.33 2.44 33.30
CA GLY A 95 -1.74 1.21 33.86
C GLY A 95 -1.55 0.06 32.86
N GLN A 96 -1.56 0.35 31.58
CA GLN A 96 -1.40 -0.66 30.52
C GLN A 96 0.08 -0.89 30.18
N SER A 97 0.43 -2.08 29.71
CA SER A 97 1.80 -2.41 29.30
C SER A 97 2.14 -1.80 27.92
N VAL A 98 3.41 -1.42 27.75
CA VAL A 98 3.91 -0.86 26.48
C VAL A 98 3.76 -1.84 25.29
N GLU A 99 3.83 -3.14 25.56
CA GLU A 99 3.66 -4.17 24.53
C GLU A 99 2.26 -4.16 23.87
N ILE A 100 1.23 -3.68 24.60
CA ILE A 100 -0.13 -3.56 24.08
C ILE A 100 -0.17 -2.52 22.97
N ILE A 101 0.70 -1.50 23.01
CA ILE A 101 0.76 -0.44 22.01
C ILE A 101 1.13 -1.02 20.65
N GLY A 102 2.30 -1.66 20.58
CA GLY A 102 2.81 -2.19 19.30
C GLY A 102 1.86 -3.20 18.66
N ARG A 103 1.25 -4.07 19.50
CA ARG A 103 0.23 -5.01 19.01
C ARG A 103 -1.02 -4.29 18.48
N GLY A 104 -1.52 -3.29 19.22
CA GLY A 104 -2.71 -2.54 18.80
C GLY A 104 -2.49 -1.74 17.51
N GLN A 105 -1.32 -1.13 17.37
CA GLN A 105 -0.94 -0.40 16.15
C GLN A 105 -0.82 -1.33 14.95
N ARG A 106 -0.18 -2.48 15.11
CA ARG A 106 -0.06 -3.49 14.05
C ARG A 106 -1.42 -4.06 13.65
N ASP A 107 -2.25 -4.45 14.63
CA ASP A 107 -3.57 -5.02 14.37
C ASP A 107 -4.49 -4.00 13.67
N PHE A 108 -4.39 -2.73 14.03
CA PHE A 108 -5.08 -1.64 13.34
C PHE A 108 -4.59 -1.49 11.89
N PHE A 109 -3.27 -1.49 11.67
CA PHE A 109 -2.68 -1.42 10.33
C PHE A 109 -3.15 -2.59 9.45
N LEU A 110 -3.12 -3.82 9.96
CA LEU A 110 -3.61 -4.99 9.22
C LEU A 110 -5.11 -4.89 8.90
N THR A 111 -5.90 -4.35 9.82
CA THR A 111 -7.35 -4.09 9.59
C THR A 111 -7.54 -3.08 8.45
N HIS A 112 -6.73 -2.00 8.42
CA HIS A 112 -6.76 -1.04 7.33
C HIS A 112 -6.42 -1.68 5.98
N VAL A 113 -5.32 -2.44 5.91
CA VAL A 113 -4.90 -3.10 4.66
C VAL A 113 -5.98 -4.07 4.18
N GLY A 114 -6.55 -4.89 5.09
CA GLY A 114 -7.61 -5.82 4.76
C GLY A 114 -8.88 -5.11 4.23
N LEU A 115 -9.30 -4.02 4.88
CA LEU A 115 -10.44 -3.21 4.43
C LEU A 115 -10.17 -2.58 3.07
N ALA A 116 -8.99 -1.97 2.88
CA ALA A 116 -8.64 -1.34 1.62
C ALA A 116 -8.65 -2.34 0.45
N LEU A 117 -8.05 -3.52 0.64
CA LEU A 117 -8.08 -4.58 -0.37
C LEU A 117 -9.48 -5.10 -0.67
N LEU A 118 -10.32 -5.25 0.37
CA LEU A 118 -11.73 -5.65 0.20
C LEU A 118 -12.50 -4.62 -0.65
N LEU A 119 -12.23 -3.34 -0.47
CA LEU A 119 -12.88 -2.27 -1.24
C LEU A 119 -12.30 -2.11 -2.66
N ILE A 120 -11.02 -2.43 -2.86
CA ILE A 120 -10.35 -2.40 -4.16
C ILE A 120 -10.82 -3.57 -5.05
N LEU A 121 -11.04 -4.74 -4.45
CA LEU A 121 -11.33 -5.97 -5.19
C LEU A 121 -12.49 -5.84 -6.19
N PRO A 122 -13.68 -5.32 -5.86
CA PRO A 122 -14.79 -5.20 -6.81
C PRO A 122 -14.45 -4.26 -7.98
N LEU A 123 -13.70 -3.19 -7.75
CA LEU A 123 -13.28 -2.26 -8.81
C LEU A 123 -12.30 -2.93 -9.77
N LEU A 124 -11.28 -3.64 -9.25
CA LEU A 124 -10.34 -4.37 -10.09
C LEU A 124 -11.00 -5.56 -10.82
N ALA A 125 -11.94 -6.23 -10.16
CA ALA A 125 -12.70 -7.30 -10.83
C ALA A 125 -13.54 -6.74 -11.99
N TRP A 126 -14.16 -5.58 -11.82
CA TRP A 126 -14.91 -4.91 -12.86
C TRP A 126 -14.01 -4.45 -14.01
N ALA A 127 -12.91 -3.73 -13.70
CA ALA A 127 -11.91 -3.35 -14.72
C ALA A 127 -11.34 -4.58 -15.45
N GLY A 128 -11.09 -5.66 -14.73
CA GLY A 128 -10.64 -6.93 -15.31
C GLY A 128 -11.67 -7.59 -16.23
N ALA A 129 -12.96 -7.52 -15.87
CA ALA A 129 -14.05 -8.03 -16.73
C ALA A 129 -14.16 -7.25 -18.03
N ILE A 130 -14.09 -5.91 -17.98
CA ILE A 130 -14.10 -5.04 -19.16
C ILE A 130 -12.89 -5.34 -20.05
N ALA A 131 -11.71 -5.41 -19.46
CA ALA A 131 -10.44 -5.65 -20.15
C ALA A 131 -10.23 -7.12 -20.55
N ARG A 132 -11.15 -8.02 -20.23
CA ARG A 132 -11.03 -9.48 -20.45
C ARG A 132 -9.74 -10.07 -19.86
N THR A 133 -9.33 -9.55 -18.73
CA THR A 133 -8.11 -9.98 -18.03
C THR A 133 -8.31 -11.37 -17.41
N PRO A 134 -7.36 -12.30 -17.55
CA PRO A 134 -7.45 -13.61 -16.92
C PRO A 134 -7.57 -13.51 -15.39
N LEU A 135 -8.38 -14.38 -14.80
CA LEU A 135 -8.59 -14.39 -13.33
C LEU A 135 -7.29 -14.57 -12.55
N SER A 136 -6.33 -15.32 -13.10
CA SER A 136 -4.99 -15.48 -12.54
C SER A 136 -4.24 -14.15 -12.39
N ASN A 137 -4.37 -13.25 -13.37
CA ASN A 137 -3.74 -11.93 -13.32
C ASN A 137 -4.43 -11.02 -12.28
N ILE A 138 -5.76 -11.12 -12.16
CA ILE A 138 -6.50 -10.38 -11.12
C ILE A 138 -6.08 -10.85 -9.73
N ALA A 139 -6.07 -12.17 -9.52
CA ALA A 139 -5.65 -12.76 -8.25
C ALA A 139 -4.18 -12.45 -7.92
N GLY A 140 -3.27 -12.59 -8.89
CA GLY A 140 -1.86 -12.25 -8.73
C GLY A 140 -1.65 -10.78 -8.42
N THR A 141 -2.41 -9.88 -9.06
CA THR A 141 -2.41 -8.44 -8.75
C THR A 141 -2.82 -8.20 -7.30
N MET A 142 -3.89 -8.83 -6.80
CA MET A 142 -4.32 -8.68 -5.41
C MET A 142 -3.26 -9.17 -4.42
N VAL A 143 -2.55 -10.25 -4.74
CA VAL A 143 -1.42 -10.75 -3.91
C VAL A 143 -0.26 -9.74 -3.90
N LEU A 144 0.09 -9.16 -5.05
CA LEU A 144 1.13 -8.13 -5.14
C LEU A 144 0.73 -6.86 -4.38
N LEU A 145 -0.52 -6.41 -4.51
CA LEU A 145 -1.04 -5.26 -3.76
C LEU A 145 -0.94 -5.49 -2.25
N LEU A 146 -1.34 -6.66 -1.76
CA LEU A 146 -1.16 -7.04 -0.34
C LEU A 146 0.31 -7.01 0.06
N PHE A 147 1.17 -7.61 -0.75
CA PHE A 147 2.61 -7.69 -0.50
C PHE A 147 3.24 -6.29 -0.38
N TYR A 148 2.92 -5.38 -1.30
CA TYR A 148 3.42 -4.00 -1.25
C TYR A 148 2.82 -3.22 -0.07
N ALA A 149 1.51 -3.33 0.17
CA ALA A 149 0.88 -2.66 1.31
C ALA A 149 1.56 -3.03 2.63
N LEU A 150 1.91 -4.30 2.81
CA LEU A 150 2.62 -4.77 4.00
C LEU A 150 4.07 -4.30 4.01
N SER A 151 4.83 -4.48 2.91
CA SER A 151 6.25 -4.14 2.84
C SER A 151 6.53 -2.65 3.05
N TYR A 152 5.65 -1.79 2.56
CA TYR A 152 5.77 -0.34 2.73
C TYR A 152 5.11 0.15 4.02
N GLY A 153 3.92 -0.34 4.35
CA GLY A 153 3.15 0.13 5.50
C GLY A 153 3.85 -0.06 6.83
N VAL A 154 4.66 -1.11 7.00
CA VAL A 154 5.47 -1.30 8.22
C VAL A 154 6.45 -0.15 8.48
N TRP A 155 6.86 0.60 7.46
CA TRP A 155 7.68 1.81 7.62
C TRP A 155 6.90 2.98 8.21
N GLY A 156 5.59 3.02 8.00
CA GLY A 156 4.71 3.94 8.73
C GLY A 156 4.71 3.63 10.23
N LEU A 157 4.64 2.35 10.61
CA LEU A 157 4.76 1.91 12.01
C LEU A 157 6.17 2.23 12.58
N ALA A 158 7.23 2.00 11.80
CA ALA A 158 8.59 2.35 12.20
C ALA A 158 8.75 3.86 12.42
N ALA A 159 8.22 4.70 11.53
CA ALA A 159 8.21 6.15 11.69
C ALA A 159 7.48 6.58 12.96
N LEU A 160 6.34 5.93 13.26
CA LEU A 160 5.59 6.18 14.49
C LEU A 160 6.40 5.83 15.73
N ALA A 161 7.13 4.72 15.73
CA ALA A 161 7.97 4.31 16.84
C ALA A 161 9.17 5.26 17.05
N LEU A 162 9.83 5.68 15.96
CA LEU A 162 11.02 6.53 16.00
C LEU A 162 10.72 7.99 16.40
N TRP A 163 9.58 8.53 15.92
CA TRP A 163 9.24 9.96 16.09
C TRP A 163 7.83 10.16 16.65
N GLU A 164 7.45 9.42 17.70
CA GLU A 164 6.09 9.46 18.26
C GLU A 164 5.58 10.90 18.52
N ARG A 165 6.45 11.79 19.02
CA ARG A 165 6.10 13.18 19.38
C ARG A 165 6.25 14.19 18.24
N ARG A 166 6.86 13.81 17.12
CA ARG A 166 7.20 14.72 16.01
C ARG A 166 6.41 14.36 14.74
N LEU A 167 5.16 14.80 14.71
CA LEU A 167 4.27 14.49 13.58
C LEU A 167 4.87 14.92 12.22
N GLU A 168 5.47 16.10 12.16
CA GLU A 168 6.08 16.63 10.93
C GLU A 168 7.19 15.73 10.39
N ASN A 169 8.08 15.27 11.27
CA ASN A 169 9.17 14.36 10.88
C ASN A 169 8.62 13.05 10.31
N ARG A 170 7.57 12.51 10.92
CA ARG A 170 6.91 11.28 10.45
C ARG A 170 6.29 11.48 9.07
N GLN A 171 5.61 12.60 8.87
CA GLN A 171 4.98 12.93 7.58
C GLN A 171 6.02 13.14 6.48
N VAL A 172 7.08 13.87 6.77
CA VAL A 172 8.19 14.07 5.81
C VAL A 172 8.83 12.74 5.46
N PHE A 173 9.16 11.92 6.46
CA PHE A 173 9.77 10.62 6.24
C PHE A 173 8.92 9.72 5.35
N VAL A 174 7.63 9.57 5.64
CA VAL A 174 6.71 8.73 4.86
C VAL A 174 6.59 9.21 3.40
N ARG A 175 6.50 10.52 3.20
CA ARG A 175 6.43 11.11 1.86
C ARG A 175 7.73 10.96 1.08
N CYS A 176 8.87 11.19 1.74
CA CYS A 176 10.19 10.97 1.12
C CYS A 176 10.42 9.50 0.79
N LEU A 177 10.02 8.57 1.66
CA LEU A 177 10.11 7.14 1.40
C LEU A 177 9.27 6.72 0.20
N PHE A 178 8.01 7.19 0.14
CA PHE A 178 7.14 6.94 -1.01
C PHE A 178 7.75 7.49 -2.29
N ALA A 179 8.19 8.75 -2.29
CA ALA A 179 8.80 9.37 -3.45
C ALA A 179 10.08 8.63 -3.90
N ALA A 180 10.95 8.27 -2.96
CA ALA A 180 12.20 7.58 -3.27
C ALA A 180 11.97 6.18 -3.83
N LEU A 181 11.16 5.36 -3.16
CA LEU A 181 11.01 3.94 -3.48
C LEU A 181 9.95 3.66 -4.56
N VAL A 182 9.03 4.56 -4.81
CA VAL A 182 7.99 4.36 -5.83
C VAL A 182 8.23 5.22 -7.06
N ILE A 183 8.54 6.52 -6.87
CA ILE A 183 8.69 7.45 -8.00
C ILE A 183 10.12 7.38 -8.56
N LEU A 184 11.15 7.58 -7.71
CA LEU A 184 12.53 7.66 -8.22
C LEU A 184 13.05 6.31 -8.73
N THR A 185 12.69 5.20 -8.11
CA THR A 185 13.10 3.88 -8.62
C THR A 185 12.53 3.56 -9.99
N ALA A 186 11.38 4.14 -10.37
CA ALA A 186 10.84 3.99 -11.72
C ALA A 186 11.79 4.56 -12.80
N LEU A 187 12.55 5.60 -12.45
CA LEU A 187 13.48 6.26 -13.38
C LEU A 187 14.84 5.54 -13.49
N PHE A 188 15.29 4.91 -12.39
CA PHE A 188 16.68 4.42 -12.31
C PHE A 188 16.77 2.90 -12.11
N TYR A 189 15.79 2.28 -11.47
CA TYR A 189 15.86 0.89 -11.01
C TYR A 189 14.54 0.16 -11.23
N GLY A 190 14.12 0.03 -12.48
CA GLY A 190 12.84 -0.60 -12.85
C GLY A 190 12.60 -1.98 -12.23
N THR A 191 13.67 -2.78 -12.03
CA THR A 191 13.58 -4.12 -11.46
C THR A 191 13.05 -4.12 -10.02
N ILE A 192 13.40 -3.11 -9.20
CA ILE A 192 12.91 -2.99 -7.81
C ILE A 192 11.70 -2.08 -7.68
N ASN A 193 11.28 -1.44 -8.77
CA ASN A 193 10.11 -0.55 -8.75
C ASN A 193 8.81 -1.37 -8.72
N PRO A 194 7.91 -1.14 -7.76
CA PRO A 194 6.67 -1.92 -7.64
C PRO A 194 5.74 -1.73 -8.85
N VAL A 195 5.61 -0.50 -9.36
CA VAL A 195 4.74 -0.18 -10.52
C VAL A 195 5.25 -0.87 -11.78
N MET A 196 6.55 -0.79 -12.06
CA MET A 196 7.14 -1.43 -13.24
C MET A 196 6.99 -2.95 -13.20
N PHE A 197 7.16 -3.53 -12.01
CA PHE A 197 6.98 -4.96 -11.83
C PHE A 197 5.51 -5.39 -12.02
N LEU A 198 4.56 -4.64 -11.44
CA LEU A 198 3.13 -4.92 -11.60
C LEU A 198 2.70 -4.82 -13.07
N VAL A 199 3.14 -3.78 -13.79
CA VAL A 199 2.85 -3.62 -15.23
C VAL A 199 3.41 -4.77 -16.05
N ALA A 200 4.66 -5.19 -15.79
CA ALA A 200 5.28 -6.32 -16.45
C ALA A 200 4.53 -7.62 -16.15
N PHE A 201 4.19 -7.87 -14.89
CA PHE A 201 3.41 -9.03 -14.46
C PHE A 201 2.07 -9.14 -15.19
N ILE A 202 1.27 -8.05 -15.22
CA ILE A 202 -0.03 -8.03 -15.92
C ILE A 202 0.15 -8.20 -17.43
N GLY A 203 1.24 -7.66 -17.99
CA GLY A 203 1.56 -7.76 -19.42
C GLY A 203 2.16 -9.10 -19.85
N GLY A 204 2.45 -10.01 -18.92
CA GLY A 204 3.18 -11.24 -19.21
C GLY A 204 4.60 -10.99 -19.74
N GLN A 205 5.20 -9.86 -19.36
CA GLN A 205 6.56 -9.48 -19.77
C GLN A 205 7.55 -9.81 -18.67
N GLU A 206 8.69 -10.35 -19.05
CA GLU A 206 9.79 -10.53 -18.12
C GLU A 206 10.65 -9.25 -18.08
N LEU A 207 10.92 -8.76 -16.87
CA LEU A 207 11.90 -7.69 -16.67
C LEU A 207 13.32 -8.25 -16.89
N ALA A 208 14.21 -7.39 -17.37
CA ALA A 208 15.60 -7.77 -17.59
C ALA A 208 16.25 -8.31 -16.31
N PRO A 209 16.97 -9.44 -16.37
CA PRO A 209 17.69 -9.97 -15.23
C PRO A 209 18.76 -8.97 -14.75
N LEU A 210 19.02 -8.95 -13.45
CA LEU A 210 20.01 -8.08 -12.85
C LEU A 210 21.35 -8.81 -12.67
N GLY A 211 22.42 -8.24 -13.19
CA GLY A 211 23.78 -8.72 -12.96
C GLY A 211 24.29 -8.25 -11.59
N ILE A 212 24.50 -9.18 -10.67
CA ILE A 212 25.10 -8.89 -9.35
C ILE A 212 26.33 -9.77 -9.18
N PHE A 213 27.50 -9.18 -9.02
CA PHE A 213 28.77 -9.87 -8.85
C PHE A 213 29.04 -10.99 -9.88
N GLY A 214 28.66 -10.76 -11.15
CA GLY A 214 28.84 -11.75 -12.23
C GLY A 214 27.73 -12.80 -12.34
N TRP A 215 26.75 -12.81 -11.47
CA TRP A 215 25.59 -13.69 -11.51
C TRP A 215 24.39 -12.95 -12.12
N LEU A 216 23.70 -13.60 -13.06
CA LEU A 216 22.45 -13.10 -13.63
C LEU A 216 21.30 -13.63 -12.79
N LEU A 217 20.70 -12.75 -11.97
CA LEU A 217 19.54 -13.10 -11.16
C LEU A 217 18.24 -12.72 -11.88
N PRO A 218 17.23 -13.60 -11.89
CA PRO A 218 15.92 -13.27 -12.42
C PRO A 218 15.35 -12.03 -11.71
N ALA A 219 14.76 -11.11 -12.48
CA ALA A 219 14.21 -9.86 -11.95
C ALA A 219 13.18 -10.09 -10.84
N SER A 220 12.36 -11.14 -10.95
CA SER A 220 11.35 -11.51 -9.95
C SER A 220 11.98 -11.85 -8.59
N TRP A 221 13.09 -12.57 -8.57
CA TRP A 221 13.79 -12.89 -7.31
C TRP A 221 14.38 -11.66 -6.64
N VAL A 222 15.00 -10.78 -7.45
CA VAL A 222 15.56 -9.51 -6.95
C VAL A 222 14.44 -8.62 -6.41
N HIS A 223 13.33 -8.52 -7.12
CA HIS A 223 12.16 -7.74 -6.73
C HIS A 223 11.55 -8.21 -5.40
N ILE A 224 11.21 -9.50 -5.33
CA ILE A 224 10.62 -10.09 -4.12
C ILE A 224 11.60 -10.00 -2.95
N GLY A 225 12.87 -10.35 -3.17
CA GLY A 225 13.91 -10.28 -2.14
C GLY A 225 14.08 -8.87 -1.59
N PHE A 226 14.14 -7.85 -2.46
CA PHE A 226 14.23 -6.45 -2.05
C PHE A 226 13.07 -6.03 -1.16
N HIS A 227 11.83 -6.33 -1.57
CA HIS A 227 10.65 -5.92 -0.81
C HIS A 227 10.46 -6.71 0.49
N LEU A 228 10.88 -7.98 0.54
CA LEU A 228 10.94 -8.74 1.79
C LEU A 228 11.94 -8.12 2.77
N LEU A 229 13.15 -7.76 2.30
CA LEU A 229 14.15 -7.09 3.14
C LEU A 229 13.67 -5.71 3.59
N LEU A 230 13.03 -4.96 2.68
CA LEU A 230 12.41 -3.69 3.01
C LEU A 230 11.37 -3.87 4.14
N GLY A 231 10.45 -4.81 3.99
CA GLY A 231 9.43 -5.11 5.00
C GLY A 231 10.03 -5.56 6.33
N ALA A 232 11.02 -6.46 6.29
CA ALA A 232 11.72 -6.93 7.48
C ALA A 232 12.44 -5.81 8.22
N GLY A 233 13.09 -4.89 7.49
CA GLY A 233 13.76 -3.72 8.06
C GLY A 233 12.80 -2.79 8.80
N GLY A 234 11.66 -2.46 8.18
CA GLY A 234 10.61 -1.65 8.82
C GLY A 234 10.01 -2.32 10.05
N TYR A 235 9.74 -3.62 9.96
CA TYR A 235 9.23 -4.41 11.09
C TYR A 235 10.21 -4.44 12.27
N TRP A 236 11.48 -4.65 11.99
CA TRP A 236 12.53 -4.65 13.01
C TRP A 236 12.67 -3.29 13.71
N LEU A 237 12.63 -2.19 12.96
CA LEU A 237 12.68 -0.84 13.53
C LEU A 237 11.45 -0.52 14.40
N HIS A 238 10.28 -1.04 14.05
CA HIS A 238 9.06 -0.87 14.84
C HIS A 238 9.14 -1.56 16.22
N HIS A 239 9.90 -2.67 16.33
CA HIS A 239 10.00 -3.46 17.56
C HIS A 239 11.15 -3.02 18.49
N ARG A 240 12.00 -2.10 18.07
CA ARG A 240 13.03 -1.48 18.90
C ARG A 240 12.47 -0.31 19.71
#